data_44023f3df5b815441bf821b4b4ac3fa0
#
_entry.id   44023f3df5b815441bf821b4b4ac3fa0
#
_cell.length_a   1.000
_cell.length_b   1.000
_cell.length_c   1.000
_cell.angle_alpha   90.00
_cell.angle_beta   90.00
_cell.angle_gamma   90.00
#
_symmetry.space_group_name_H-M   'P 1'
#
loop_
_entity.id
_entity.type
_entity.pdbx_description
1 polymer ?
#
loop_
_entity_poly.entity_id
_entity_poly.type
_entity_poly.pdbx_seq_one_letter_code
_entity_poly.pdbx_strand_id
1 'polypeptide(L)'
;MESKSPKEMQVEEIITDLVTKIMEGQTSGDDLPIRLWYNLRNNQEIAAIQDYANMVSIGRLGLNDHGPVHMKTVCCNALKMLSILHTAGIQTSLEKENIGTFADSVTAVMLASLLHDSGMTIGRKGHELYSGIISYSIIEKVLSQLLPENSNILRRTIIRSIAMEGIIGHMATHPIYSIEAGIILISDGCDMTKGRARIPLEIPSKPTEGDIHKYSANSIEKVKIEQGDDRPLKIEIHMKAEVGFFQVEEVLIPKIQSSPAKNLLELYAGVDGEDMKRYI
;
A
#
# COMPACT_ATOMS: atom_id res chain seq x y z
N MET A 1 -13.32 19.41 9.16
CA MET A 1 -12.49 18.18 9.11
C MET A 1 -12.32 17.70 10.53
N GLU A 2 -12.62 16.45 10.79
CA GLU A 2 -12.30 15.83 12.07
C GLU A 2 -10.76 15.82 12.28
N SER A 3 -10.32 15.87 13.51
CA SER A 3 -8.90 15.77 13.83
C SER A 3 -8.40 14.37 13.47
N LYS A 4 -7.19 14.27 12.88
CA LYS A 4 -6.55 12.98 12.59
C LYS A 4 -6.52 12.08 13.82
N SER A 5 -6.80 10.80 13.64
CA SER A 5 -6.72 9.83 14.73
C SER A 5 -5.28 9.65 15.25
N PRO A 6 -5.07 9.25 16.54
CA PRO A 6 -3.74 8.99 17.05
C PRO A 6 -2.95 7.97 16.22
N LYS A 7 -3.62 6.93 15.71
CA LYS A 7 -3.01 5.92 14.84
C LYS A 7 -2.57 6.51 13.49
N GLU A 8 -3.40 7.37 12.92
CA GLU A 8 -3.07 8.07 11.68
C GLU A 8 -1.84 8.96 11.82
N MET A 9 -1.77 9.74 12.91
CA MET A 9 -0.60 10.57 13.22
C MET A 9 0.67 9.74 13.41
N GLN A 10 0.59 8.61 14.11
CA GLN A 10 1.71 7.69 14.30
C GLN A 10 2.23 7.13 12.96
N VAL A 11 1.34 6.72 12.07
CA VAL A 11 1.74 6.20 10.75
C VAL A 11 2.36 7.30 9.90
N GLU A 12 1.86 8.55 9.98
CA GLU A 12 2.47 9.69 9.28
C GLU A 12 3.90 10.00 9.76
N GLU A 13 4.16 9.87 11.06
CA GLU A 13 5.53 10.00 11.60
C GLU A 13 6.44 8.91 11.04
N ILE A 14 5.98 7.65 11.04
CA ILE A 14 6.76 6.54 10.48
C ILE A 14 7.05 6.76 8.99
N ILE A 15 6.09 7.21 8.20
CA ILE A 15 6.32 7.51 6.77
C ILE A 15 7.33 8.65 6.62
N THR A 16 7.23 9.69 7.44
CA THR A 16 8.18 10.82 7.41
C THR A 16 9.62 10.34 7.65
N ASP A 17 9.83 9.53 8.68
CA ASP A 17 11.14 8.96 9.00
C ASP A 17 11.65 8.03 7.89
N LEU A 18 10.78 7.17 7.37
CA LEU A 18 11.15 6.23 6.31
C LEU A 18 11.55 6.94 5.02
N VAL A 19 10.74 7.88 4.52
CA VAL A 19 11.05 8.57 3.26
C VAL A 19 12.32 9.41 3.40
N THR A 20 12.52 10.05 4.55
CA THR A 20 13.75 10.81 4.83
C THR A 20 14.96 9.89 4.81
N LYS A 21 14.91 8.79 5.57
CA LYS A 21 16.01 7.81 5.64
C LYS A 21 16.34 7.16 4.29
N ILE A 22 15.31 6.83 3.51
CA ILE A 22 15.48 6.28 2.15
C ILE A 22 16.22 7.26 1.26
N MET A 23 15.87 8.56 1.33
CA MET A 23 16.45 9.58 0.46
C MET A 23 17.82 10.08 0.93
N GLU A 24 18.10 10.09 2.23
CA GLU A 24 19.45 10.40 2.77
C GLU A 24 20.52 9.43 2.28
N GLY A 25 20.16 8.18 2.00
CA GLY A 25 21.05 7.18 1.41
C GLY A 25 21.33 7.36 -0.08
N GLN A 26 20.68 8.34 -0.77
CA GLN A 26 20.81 8.53 -2.19
C GLN A 26 21.88 9.56 -2.54
N THR A 27 22.74 9.22 -3.50
CA THR A 27 23.80 10.14 -4.01
C THR A 27 23.26 11.19 -4.97
N SER A 28 22.03 11.03 -5.46
CA SER A 28 21.44 11.91 -6.49
C SER A 28 21.04 13.29 -5.97
N GLY A 29 20.87 13.45 -4.64
CA GLY A 29 20.34 14.68 -4.05
C GLY A 29 18.88 15.01 -4.44
N ASP A 30 18.16 14.06 -5.04
CA ASP A 30 16.77 14.25 -5.47
C ASP A 30 15.83 14.10 -4.27
N ASP A 31 15.21 15.20 -3.85
CA ASP A 31 14.31 15.31 -2.71
C ASP A 31 12.81 15.18 -3.06
N LEU A 32 12.50 14.81 -4.31
CA LEU A 32 11.11 14.74 -4.80
C LEU A 32 10.19 13.91 -3.91
N PRO A 33 10.55 12.69 -3.43
CA PRO A 33 9.70 11.91 -2.54
C PRO A 33 9.39 12.62 -1.21
N ILE A 34 10.37 13.35 -0.65
CA ILE A 34 10.19 14.11 0.59
C ILE A 34 9.22 15.27 0.37
N ARG A 35 9.42 16.06 -0.69
CA ARG A 35 8.49 17.16 -1.06
C ARG A 35 7.11 16.66 -1.39
N LEU A 36 7.01 15.51 -2.06
CA LEU A 36 5.74 14.84 -2.32
C LEU A 36 5.02 14.49 -1.02
N TRP A 37 5.70 13.86 -0.06
CA TRP A 37 5.10 13.49 1.21
C TRP A 37 4.51 14.69 1.94
N TYR A 38 5.26 15.79 2.04
CA TYR A 38 4.76 17.02 2.68
C TYR A 38 3.57 17.64 1.94
N ASN A 39 3.50 17.52 0.62
CA ASN A 39 2.34 17.94 -0.17
C ASN A 39 1.12 17.05 0.12
N LEU A 40 1.27 15.72 0.04
CA LEU A 40 0.16 14.76 0.17
C LEU A 40 -0.43 14.73 1.58
N ARG A 41 0.40 14.73 2.64
CA ARG A 41 -0.09 14.69 4.03
C ARG A 41 -0.92 15.91 4.43
N ASN A 42 -0.77 17.02 3.73
CA ASN A 42 -1.47 18.27 3.96
C ASN A 42 -2.55 18.56 2.90
N ASN A 43 -2.74 17.66 1.94
CA ASN A 43 -3.70 17.86 0.86
C ASN A 43 -5.12 17.55 1.32
N GLN A 44 -5.94 18.62 1.39
CA GLN A 44 -7.33 18.53 1.89
C GLN A 44 -8.24 17.72 0.95
N GLU A 45 -8.00 17.75 -0.36
CA GLU A 45 -8.78 16.98 -1.34
C GLU A 45 -8.55 15.48 -1.15
N ILE A 46 -7.28 15.06 -0.98
CA ILE A 46 -6.92 13.66 -0.72
C ILE A 46 -7.51 13.21 0.62
N ALA A 47 -7.35 14.00 1.68
CA ALA A 47 -7.91 13.69 2.99
C ALA A 47 -9.43 13.49 2.92
N ALA A 48 -10.15 14.40 2.26
CA ALA A 48 -11.60 14.30 2.10
C ALA A 48 -12.02 13.05 1.30
N ILE A 49 -11.29 12.67 0.26
CA ILE A 49 -11.53 11.44 -0.51
C ILE A 49 -11.34 10.21 0.36
N GLN A 50 -10.24 10.14 1.12
CA GLN A 50 -9.93 9.02 2.00
C GLN A 50 -10.98 8.87 3.12
N ASP A 51 -11.37 9.95 3.75
CA ASP A 51 -12.42 9.95 4.79
C ASP A 51 -13.77 9.48 4.22
N TYR A 52 -14.15 9.99 3.04
CA TYR A 52 -15.39 9.59 2.40
C TYR A 52 -15.38 8.15 1.90
N ALA A 53 -14.26 7.66 1.36
CA ALA A 53 -14.07 6.27 1.00
C ALA A 53 -14.29 5.35 2.22
N ASN A 54 -13.76 5.74 3.38
CA ASN A 54 -13.95 5.00 4.63
C ASN A 54 -15.40 5.02 5.11
N MET A 55 -16.06 6.18 5.02
CA MET A 55 -17.48 6.30 5.37
C MET A 55 -18.35 5.40 4.49
N VAL A 56 -18.08 5.34 3.19
CA VAL A 56 -18.79 4.42 2.28
C VAL A 56 -18.48 2.97 2.62
N SER A 57 -17.21 2.63 2.82
CA SER A 57 -16.79 1.25 3.12
C SER A 57 -17.41 0.72 4.41
N ILE A 58 -17.23 1.42 5.52
CA ILE A 58 -17.72 0.98 6.83
C ILE A 58 -19.21 1.26 6.97
N GLY A 59 -19.64 2.50 6.72
CA GLY A 59 -20.99 2.95 7.06
C GLY A 59 -22.09 2.44 6.13
N ARG A 60 -21.79 2.30 4.82
CA ARG A 60 -22.78 1.82 3.84
C ARG A 60 -22.65 0.37 3.48
N LEU A 61 -21.40 -0.13 3.39
CA LEU A 61 -21.12 -1.46 2.87
C LEU A 61 -20.78 -2.48 3.97
N GLY A 62 -20.52 -2.04 5.21
CA GLY A 62 -20.13 -2.91 6.31
C GLY A 62 -18.81 -3.64 6.08
N LEU A 63 -17.91 -3.06 5.28
CA LEU A 63 -16.59 -3.59 4.96
C LEU A 63 -15.53 -3.11 5.95
N ASN A 64 -14.32 -3.61 5.82
CA ASN A 64 -13.15 -3.17 6.57
C ASN A 64 -12.78 -1.72 6.24
N ASP A 65 -11.86 -1.13 7.05
CA ASP A 65 -11.29 0.20 6.81
C ASP A 65 -10.61 0.29 5.44
N HIS A 66 -11.00 1.27 4.63
CA HIS A 66 -10.42 1.66 3.34
C HIS A 66 -10.13 3.18 3.34
N GLY A 67 -9.89 3.74 4.50
CA GLY A 67 -9.66 5.16 4.72
C GLY A 67 -8.19 5.54 4.91
N PRO A 68 -7.95 6.72 5.52
CA PRO A 68 -6.61 7.30 5.63
C PRO A 68 -5.62 6.44 6.40
N VAL A 69 -6.07 5.70 7.43
CA VAL A 69 -5.18 4.83 8.22
C VAL A 69 -4.71 3.65 7.37
N HIS A 70 -5.63 3.00 6.65
CA HIS A 70 -5.31 1.92 5.73
C HIS A 70 -4.33 2.37 4.63
N MET A 71 -4.68 3.41 3.88
CA MET A 71 -3.86 3.87 2.76
C MET A 71 -2.45 4.30 3.20
N LYS A 72 -2.32 4.93 4.38
CA LYS A 72 -1.03 5.28 4.97
C LYS A 72 -0.26 4.06 5.47
N THR A 73 -0.95 3.04 6.01
CA THR A 73 -0.31 1.77 6.39
C THR A 73 0.25 1.05 5.16
N VAL A 74 -0.50 1.03 4.06
CA VAL A 74 -0.04 0.49 2.76
C VAL A 74 1.20 1.25 2.28
N CYS A 75 1.20 2.58 2.35
CA CYS A 75 2.37 3.40 2.01
C CYS A 75 3.59 3.06 2.88
N CYS A 76 3.40 2.94 4.19
CA CYS A 76 4.46 2.54 5.11
C CYS A 76 5.05 1.16 4.76
N ASN A 77 4.20 0.17 4.48
CA ASN A 77 4.61 -1.17 4.09
C ASN A 77 5.39 -1.15 2.77
N ALA A 78 4.88 -0.42 1.78
CA ALA A 78 5.52 -0.29 0.47
C ALA A 78 6.89 0.39 0.54
N LEU A 79 7.03 1.45 1.32
CA LEU A 79 8.31 2.12 1.55
C LEU A 79 9.32 1.22 2.26
N LYS A 80 8.89 0.41 3.23
CA LYS A 80 9.77 -0.58 3.87
C LYS A 80 10.27 -1.61 2.86
N MET A 81 9.38 -2.15 2.02
CA MET A 81 9.76 -3.12 0.98
C MET A 81 10.74 -2.50 -0.01
N LEU A 82 10.48 -1.29 -0.53
CA LEU A 82 11.39 -0.60 -1.43
C LEU A 82 12.76 -0.37 -0.79
N SER A 83 12.81 0.07 0.47
CA SER A 83 14.06 0.28 1.22
C SER A 83 14.90 -0.99 1.33
N ILE A 84 14.25 -2.11 1.67
CA ILE A 84 14.93 -3.41 1.79
C ILE A 84 15.46 -3.88 0.43
N LEU A 85 14.63 -3.83 -0.62
CA LEU A 85 15.02 -4.22 -1.97
C LEU A 85 16.20 -3.37 -2.48
N HIS A 86 16.13 -2.06 -2.29
CA HIS A 86 17.21 -1.15 -2.68
C HIS A 86 18.52 -1.43 -1.93
N THR A 87 18.44 -1.68 -0.61
CA THR A 87 19.61 -2.05 0.21
C THR A 87 20.22 -3.38 -0.24
N ALA A 88 19.39 -4.31 -0.73
CA ALA A 88 19.82 -5.58 -1.31
C ALA A 88 20.36 -5.45 -2.77
N GLY A 89 20.44 -4.25 -3.32
CA GLY A 89 20.92 -4.00 -4.68
C GLY A 89 19.92 -4.37 -5.78
N ILE A 90 18.64 -4.56 -5.44
CA ILE A 90 17.58 -4.84 -6.42
C ILE A 90 17.10 -3.53 -7.04
N GLN A 91 17.28 -3.41 -8.34
CA GLN A 91 16.78 -2.27 -9.10
C GLN A 91 15.26 -2.34 -9.26
N THR A 92 14.61 -1.20 -9.16
CA THR A 92 13.20 -1.01 -9.53
C THR A 92 13.01 -1.16 -11.04
N SER A 93 11.77 -1.24 -11.52
CA SER A 93 11.52 -1.33 -12.98
C SER A 93 12.02 -0.09 -13.71
N LEU A 94 11.79 1.11 -13.16
CA LEU A 94 12.26 2.36 -13.78
C LEU A 94 13.78 2.43 -13.88
N GLU A 95 14.51 1.98 -12.85
CA GLU A 95 15.97 1.93 -12.86
C GLU A 95 16.49 0.91 -13.88
N LYS A 96 15.93 -0.29 -13.88
CA LYS A 96 16.32 -1.39 -14.78
C LYS A 96 16.13 -1.05 -16.25
N GLU A 97 15.06 -0.32 -16.55
CA GLU A 97 14.71 0.13 -17.90
C GLU A 97 15.43 1.42 -18.31
N ASN A 98 16.18 2.05 -17.39
CA ASN A 98 16.89 3.32 -17.59
C ASN A 98 15.99 4.49 -18.03
N ILE A 99 14.74 4.52 -17.54
CA ILE A 99 13.74 5.55 -17.86
C ILE A 99 13.35 6.41 -16.66
N GLY A 100 13.83 6.08 -15.47
CA GLY A 100 13.63 6.82 -14.24
C GLY A 100 14.64 6.45 -13.17
N THR A 101 14.53 7.06 -12.02
CA THR A 101 15.41 6.89 -10.87
C THR A 101 14.69 6.14 -9.75
N PHE A 102 15.43 5.68 -8.73
CA PHE A 102 14.84 5.15 -7.51
C PHE A 102 13.90 6.16 -6.83
N ALA A 103 14.25 7.45 -6.83
CA ALA A 103 13.38 8.51 -6.32
C ALA A 103 12.04 8.59 -7.08
N ASP A 104 12.04 8.34 -8.40
CA ASP A 104 10.80 8.30 -9.20
C ASP A 104 9.94 7.10 -8.82
N SER A 105 10.55 5.94 -8.60
CA SER A 105 9.84 4.74 -8.13
C SER A 105 9.23 4.95 -6.74
N VAL A 106 9.98 5.53 -5.79
CA VAL A 106 9.46 5.89 -4.46
C VAL A 106 8.28 6.87 -4.58
N THR A 107 8.42 7.89 -5.45
CA THR A 107 7.36 8.87 -5.72
C THR A 107 6.09 8.20 -6.25
N ALA A 108 6.22 7.32 -7.26
CA ALA A 108 5.10 6.59 -7.85
C ALA A 108 4.40 5.67 -6.84
N VAL A 109 5.18 4.94 -6.04
CA VAL A 109 4.66 4.03 -5.00
C VAL A 109 3.92 4.79 -3.91
N MET A 110 4.41 5.94 -3.47
CA MET A 110 3.70 6.78 -2.50
C MET A 110 2.37 7.30 -3.04
N LEU A 111 2.34 7.79 -4.28
CA LEU A 111 1.11 8.23 -4.95
C LEU A 111 0.11 7.09 -5.05
N ALA A 112 0.55 5.92 -5.52
CA ALA A 112 -0.32 4.75 -5.67
C ALA A 112 -0.87 4.30 -4.31
N SER A 113 -0.04 4.16 -3.29
CA SER A 113 -0.46 3.71 -1.95
C SER A 113 -1.51 4.62 -1.32
N LEU A 114 -1.38 5.93 -1.49
CA LEU A 114 -2.28 6.91 -0.85
C LEU A 114 -3.58 7.15 -1.62
N LEU A 115 -3.69 6.59 -2.84
CA LEU A 115 -4.82 6.83 -3.74
C LEU A 115 -5.49 5.55 -4.25
N HIS A 116 -4.93 4.34 -3.98
CA HIS A 116 -5.43 3.09 -4.58
C HIS A 116 -6.89 2.78 -4.29
N ASP A 117 -7.39 3.20 -3.14
CA ASP A 117 -8.77 2.97 -2.69
C ASP A 117 -9.69 4.18 -2.84
N SER A 118 -9.26 5.25 -3.54
CA SER A 118 -10.09 6.45 -3.76
C SER A 118 -11.42 6.14 -4.46
N GLY A 119 -11.48 5.09 -5.27
CA GLY A 119 -12.70 4.60 -5.93
C GLY A 119 -13.75 4.00 -4.99
N MET A 120 -13.37 3.68 -3.74
CA MET A 120 -14.33 3.28 -2.71
C MET A 120 -15.36 4.38 -2.39
N THR A 121 -15.07 5.63 -2.75
CA THR A 121 -16.06 6.72 -2.70
C THR A 121 -17.29 6.45 -3.57
N ILE A 122 -17.17 5.60 -4.60
CA ILE A 122 -18.25 5.19 -5.51
C ILE A 122 -18.82 3.85 -5.06
N GLY A 123 -17.96 2.89 -4.67
CA GLY A 123 -18.39 1.57 -4.20
C GLY A 123 -17.34 0.50 -4.40
N ARG A 124 -17.61 -0.72 -3.92
CA ARG A 124 -16.63 -1.82 -3.88
C ARG A 124 -16.32 -2.41 -5.25
N LYS A 125 -17.35 -2.63 -6.09
CA LYS A 125 -17.17 -3.33 -7.38
C LYS A 125 -16.46 -2.42 -8.38
N GLY A 126 -15.28 -2.84 -8.84
CA GLY A 126 -14.47 -2.08 -9.81
C GLY A 126 -13.84 -0.81 -9.22
N HIS A 127 -13.73 -0.73 -7.89
CA HIS A 127 -13.17 0.46 -7.23
C HIS A 127 -11.73 0.75 -7.68
N GLU A 128 -10.97 -0.25 -8.06
CA GLU A 128 -9.62 -0.10 -8.61
C GLU A 128 -9.60 0.74 -9.89
N LEU A 129 -10.58 0.56 -10.77
CA LEU A 129 -10.73 1.37 -11.99
C LEU A 129 -11.22 2.79 -11.67
N TYR A 130 -12.19 2.92 -10.76
CA TYR A 130 -12.66 4.24 -10.30
C TYR A 130 -11.54 4.98 -9.57
N SER A 131 -10.71 4.28 -8.80
CA SER A 131 -9.51 4.87 -8.18
C SER A 131 -8.58 5.44 -9.24
N GLY A 132 -8.34 4.72 -10.32
CA GLY A 132 -7.56 5.22 -11.45
C GLY A 132 -8.15 6.51 -12.05
N ILE A 133 -9.44 6.52 -12.32
CA ILE A 133 -10.12 7.70 -12.89
C ILE A 133 -10.00 8.92 -11.96
N ILE A 134 -10.29 8.74 -10.66
CA ILE A 134 -10.25 9.82 -9.66
C ILE A 134 -8.81 10.32 -9.48
N SER A 135 -7.85 9.41 -9.38
CA SER A 135 -6.47 9.73 -9.03
C SER A 135 -5.69 10.40 -10.16
N TYR A 136 -6.05 10.16 -11.43
CA TYR A 136 -5.29 10.69 -12.57
C TYR A 136 -5.11 12.21 -12.49
N SER A 137 -6.20 12.95 -12.30
CA SER A 137 -6.15 14.42 -12.22
C SER A 137 -5.44 14.93 -10.99
N ILE A 138 -5.57 14.23 -9.87
CA ILE A 138 -4.91 14.58 -8.60
C ILE A 138 -3.40 14.42 -8.74
N ILE A 139 -2.95 13.27 -9.29
CA ILE A 139 -1.54 12.98 -9.52
C ILE A 139 -0.93 14.01 -10.48
N GLU A 140 -1.62 14.32 -11.60
CA GLU A 140 -1.14 15.32 -12.55
C GLU A 140 -0.98 16.69 -11.90
N LYS A 141 -1.96 17.14 -11.11
CA LYS A 141 -1.93 18.40 -10.39
C LYS A 141 -0.76 18.46 -9.40
N VAL A 142 -0.56 17.41 -8.60
CA VAL A 142 0.52 17.32 -7.61
C VAL A 142 1.88 17.31 -8.29
N LEU A 143 2.07 16.45 -9.30
CA LEU A 143 3.35 16.38 -10.01
C LEU A 143 3.69 17.66 -10.78
N SER A 144 2.69 18.34 -11.36
CA SER A 144 2.92 19.63 -12.03
C SER A 144 3.32 20.75 -11.06
N GLN A 145 2.89 20.70 -9.82
CA GLN A 145 3.32 21.62 -8.76
C GLN A 145 4.76 21.35 -8.30
N LEU A 146 5.14 20.08 -8.18
CA LEU A 146 6.45 19.68 -7.67
C LEU A 146 7.54 19.69 -8.76
N LEU A 147 7.17 19.49 -10.00
CA LEU A 147 8.01 19.45 -11.19
C LEU A 147 7.44 20.37 -12.28
N PRO A 148 7.41 21.70 -12.08
CA PRO A 148 6.65 22.65 -12.94
C PRO A 148 7.23 22.81 -14.34
N GLU A 149 8.51 22.53 -14.55
CA GLU A 149 9.19 22.79 -15.82
C GLU A 149 8.70 21.88 -16.95
N ASN A 150 8.63 22.40 -18.17
CA ASN A 150 8.26 21.63 -19.35
C ASN A 150 9.24 20.49 -19.65
N SER A 151 10.52 20.64 -19.30
CA SER A 151 11.52 19.58 -19.38
C SER A 151 11.16 18.33 -18.55
N ASN A 152 10.32 18.47 -17.53
CA ASN A 152 9.87 17.39 -16.67
C ASN A 152 8.62 16.64 -17.15
N ILE A 153 8.07 16.97 -18.32
CA ILE A 153 6.84 16.32 -18.84
C ILE A 153 7.01 14.79 -18.93
N LEU A 154 8.13 14.34 -19.50
CA LEU A 154 8.41 12.90 -19.61
C LEU A 154 8.49 12.24 -18.23
N ARG A 155 9.25 12.82 -17.30
CA ARG A 155 9.41 12.33 -15.93
C ARG A 155 8.05 12.24 -15.22
N ARG A 156 7.24 13.31 -15.26
CA ARG A 156 5.87 13.30 -14.68
C ARG A 156 5.00 12.22 -15.28
N THR A 157 5.06 12.06 -16.61
CA THR A 157 4.25 11.05 -17.32
C THR A 157 4.63 9.63 -16.88
N ILE A 158 5.92 9.33 -16.75
CA ILE A 158 6.42 8.02 -16.30
C ILE A 158 5.98 7.76 -14.87
N ILE A 159 6.25 8.67 -13.93
CA ILE A 159 5.85 8.53 -12.52
C ILE A 159 4.34 8.31 -12.40
N ARG A 160 3.54 9.11 -13.10
CA ARG A 160 2.09 8.95 -13.13
C ARG A 160 1.67 7.59 -13.68
N SER A 161 2.28 7.13 -14.76
CA SER A 161 1.91 5.85 -15.39
C SER A 161 2.18 4.66 -14.47
N ILE A 162 3.32 4.62 -13.80
CA ILE A 162 3.65 3.61 -12.80
C ILE A 162 2.69 3.69 -11.59
N ALA A 163 2.38 4.89 -11.10
CA ALA A 163 1.40 5.04 -10.03
C ALA A 163 0.02 4.52 -10.43
N MET A 164 -0.42 4.80 -11.67
CA MET A 164 -1.69 4.33 -12.21
C MET A 164 -1.73 2.81 -12.36
N GLU A 165 -0.62 2.17 -12.80
CA GLU A 165 -0.50 0.72 -12.83
C GLU A 165 -0.70 0.12 -11.44
N GLY A 166 -0.04 0.66 -10.42
CA GLY A 166 -0.21 0.23 -9.03
C GLY A 166 -1.63 0.41 -8.50
N ILE A 167 -2.28 1.54 -8.81
CA ILE A 167 -3.67 1.83 -8.41
C ILE A 167 -4.64 0.84 -9.06
N ILE A 168 -4.56 0.66 -10.39
CA ILE A 168 -5.49 -0.20 -11.12
C ILE A 168 -5.25 -1.68 -10.82
N GLY A 169 -3.98 -2.05 -10.58
CA GLY A 169 -3.58 -3.43 -10.37
C GLY A 169 -3.65 -3.94 -8.93
N HIS A 170 -3.93 -3.10 -7.91
CA HIS A 170 -3.80 -3.48 -6.49
C HIS A 170 -4.74 -4.61 -6.04
N MET A 171 -5.78 -4.92 -6.80
CA MET A 171 -6.71 -6.03 -6.54
C MET A 171 -6.34 -7.32 -7.26
N ALA A 172 -5.28 -7.37 -8.07
CA ALA A 172 -4.94 -8.48 -8.96
C ALA A 172 -6.03 -8.83 -9.99
N THR A 173 -6.99 -7.95 -10.22
CA THR A 173 -8.03 -8.10 -11.26
C THR A 173 -7.52 -7.71 -12.65
N HIS A 174 -6.45 -6.93 -12.69
CA HIS A 174 -5.73 -6.53 -13.89
C HIS A 174 -4.26 -6.94 -13.78
N PRO A 175 -3.64 -7.41 -14.87
CA PRO A 175 -2.23 -7.76 -14.87
C PRO A 175 -1.36 -6.51 -14.62
N ILE A 176 -0.29 -6.70 -13.86
CA ILE A 176 0.73 -5.69 -13.56
C ILE A 176 2.10 -6.21 -13.98
N TYR A 177 3.00 -5.31 -14.34
CA TYR A 177 4.29 -5.67 -14.93
C TYR A 177 5.49 -5.07 -14.21
N SER A 178 5.32 -3.94 -13.50
CA SER A 178 6.39 -3.29 -12.77
C SER A 178 6.56 -3.84 -11.35
N ILE A 179 7.79 -3.82 -10.84
CA ILE A 179 8.10 -4.15 -9.44
C ILE A 179 7.35 -3.19 -8.52
N GLU A 180 7.28 -1.92 -8.88
CA GLU A 180 6.58 -0.87 -8.15
C GLU A 180 5.10 -1.21 -7.93
N ALA A 181 4.38 -1.57 -8.98
CA ALA A 181 2.97 -2.00 -8.88
C ALA A 181 2.85 -3.30 -8.08
N GLY A 182 3.80 -4.22 -8.25
CA GLY A 182 3.87 -5.46 -7.47
C GLY A 182 4.02 -5.22 -5.97
N ILE A 183 4.81 -4.23 -5.57
CA ILE A 183 4.97 -3.82 -4.18
C ILE A 183 3.67 -3.24 -3.62
N ILE A 184 2.95 -2.41 -4.37
CA ILE A 184 1.64 -1.89 -3.95
C ILE A 184 0.66 -3.03 -3.69
N LEU A 185 0.55 -3.96 -4.63
CA LEU A 185 -0.34 -5.13 -4.53
C LEU A 185 -0.08 -5.95 -3.27
N ILE A 186 1.21 -6.24 -2.96
CA ILE A 186 1.60 -7.01 -1.77
C ILE A 186 1.38 -6.18 -0.50
N SER A 187 1.71 -4.89 -0.52
CA SER A 187 1.61 -4.00 0.64
C SER A 187 0.18 -3.78 1.09
N ASP A 188 -0.78 -3.70 0.16
CA ASP A 188 -2.21 -3.69 0.47
C ASP A 188 -2.64 -5.02 1.11
N GLY A 189 -2.19 -6.16 0.55
CA GLY A 189 -2.42 -7.47 1.15
C GLY A 189 -1.86 -7.60 2.57
N CYS A 190 -0.77 -6.92 2.89
CA CYS A 190 -0.16 -6.93 4.23
C CYS A 190 -0.93 -6.11 5.29
N ASP A 191 -1.83 -5.21 4.92
CA ASP A 191 -2.67 -4.51 5.90
C ASP A 191 -3.93 -5.31 6.25
N MET A 192 -3.71 -6.45 6.90
CA MET A 192 -4.74 -7.44 7.28
C MET A 192 -4.93 -7.57 8.78
N THR A 193 -4.35 -6.68 9.60
CA THR A 193 -4.39 -6.79 11.07
C THR A 193 -5.78 -6.49 11.64
N LYS A 194 -6.02 -6.98 12.86
CA LYS A 194 -7.27 -6.79 13.64
C LYS A 194 -7.78 -5.35 13.69
N GLY A 195 -6.88 -4.36 13.66
CA GLY A 195 -7.26 -2.95 13.69
C GLY A 195 -8.13 -2.52 12.51
N ARG A 196 -7.98 -3.17 11.34
CA ARG A 196 -8.77 -2.91 10.13
C ARG A 196 -10.20 -3.47 10.22
N ALA A 197 -10.37 -4.58 10.93
CA ALA A 197 -11.66 -5.30 11.04
C ALA A 197 -12.48 -4.93 12.27
N ARG A 198 -11.92 -4.22 13.26
CA ARG A 198 -12.54 -3.99 14.57
C ARG A 198 -13.90 -3.30 14.49
N ILE A 199 -13.99 -2.18 13.80
CA ILE A 199 -15.22 -1.39 13.70
C ILE A 199 -16.36 -2.18 13.06
N PRO A 200 -16.18 -2.86 11.91
CA PRO A 200 -17.22 -3.72 11.34
C PRO A 200 -17.71 -4.85 12.26
N LEU A 201 -16.84 -5.37 13.15
CA LEU A 201 -17.24 -6.41 14.12
C LEU A 201 -18.06 -5.86 15.30
N GLU A 202 -17.86 -4.59 15.65
CA GLU A 202 -18.62 -3.92 16.73
C GLU A 202 -20.04 -3.48 16.27
N ILE A 203 -20.28 -3.41 14.95
CA ILE A 203 -21.60 -3.07 14.40
C ILE A 203 -22.50 -4.32 14.44
N PRO A 204 -23.64 -4.30 15.17
CA PRO A 204 -24.58 -5.42 15.20
C PRO A 204 -25.11 -5.71 13.79
N SER A 205 -24.77 -6.86 13.24
CA SER A 205 -25.29 -7.34 11.96
C SER A 205 -25.60 -8.82 12.04
N LYS A 206 -26.56 -9.29 11.23
CA LYS A 206 -26.75 -10.73 11.05
C LYS A 206 -25.54 -11.30 10.32
N PRO A 207 -25.06 -12.52 10.66
CA PRO A 207 -24.00 -13.17 9.90
C PRO A 207 -24.32 -13.17 8.42
N THR A 208 -23.35 -12.76 7.61
CA THR A 208 -23.46 -12.67 6.14
C THR A 208 -22.31 -13.42 5.47
N GLU A 209 -22.51 -13.76 4.20
CA GLU A 209 -21.43 -14.25 3.34
C GLU A 209 -20.29 -13.21 3.32
N GLY A 210 -19.05 -13.60 3.65
CA GLY A 210 -17.92 -12.70 3.81
C GLY A 210 -17.52 -12.36 5.24
N ASP A 211 -18.29 -12.77 6.25
CA ASP A 211 -17.90 -12.56 7.66
C ASP A 211 -16.59 -13.27 8.02
N ILE A 212 -16.23 -14.36 7.31
CA ILE A 212 -14.94 -15.04 7.49
C ILE A 212 -13.75 -14.09 7.31
N HIS A 213 -13.82 -13.12 6.38
CA HIS A 213 -12.78 -12.12 6.19
C HIS A 213 -12.61 -11.22 7.41
N LYS A 214 -13.70 -10.88 8.12
CA LYS A 214 -13.66 -10.06 9.33
C LYS A 214 -13.06 -10.84 10.49
N TYR A 215 -13.52 -12.09 10.70
CA TYR A 215 -13.04 -12.94 11.79
C TYR A 215 -11.58 -13.35 11.61
N SER A 216 -11.18 -13.71 10.38
CA SER A 216 -9.80 -14.08 10.10
C SER A 216 -8.84 -12.88 10.22
N ALA A 217 -9.22 -11.70 9.73
CA ALA A 217 -8.45 -10.47 9.92
C ALA A 217 -8.32 -10.08 11.41
N ASN A 218 -9.37 -10.30 12.21
CA ASN A 218 -9.33 -10.01 13.65
C ASN A 218 -8.37 -10.94 14.42
N SER A 219 -8.01 -12.10 13.88
CA SER A 219 -7.02 -12.99 14.48
C SER A 219 -5.58 -12.61 14.17
N ILE A 220 -5.33 -11.77 13.15
CA ILE A 220 -3.97 -11.33 12.81
C ILE A 220 -3.49 -10.26 13.81
N GLU A 221 -2.45 -10.60 14.56
CA GLU A 221 -1.86 -9.69 15.55
C GLU A 221 -0.85 -8.74 14.93
N LYS A 222 0.02 -9.27 14.07
CA LYS A 222 1.15 -8.52 13.52
C LYS A 222 1.56 -9.04 12.16
N VAL A 223 1.89 -8.13 11.28
CA VAL A 223 2.61 -8.39 10.03
C VAL A 223 3.95 -7.69 10.13
N LYS A 224 5.04 -8.44 9.97
CA LYS A 224 6.40 -7.90 9.90
C LYS A 224 6.89 -7.94 8.46
N ILE A 225 7.58 -6.90 8.06
CA ILE A 225 8.27 -6.78 6.79
C ILE A 225 9.72 -6.46 7.12
N GLU A 226 10.61 -7.35 6.79
CA GLU A 226 12.03 -7.27 7.14
C GLU A 226 12.91 -7.89 6.06
N GLN A 227 14.22 -7.78 6.22
CA GLN A 227 15.18 -8.45 5.34
C GLN A 227 15.04 -9.96 5.51
N GLY A 228 15.03 -10.68 4.38
CA GLY A 228 14.93 -12.13 4.36
C GLY A 228 16.28 -12.83 4.43
N ASP A 229 16.21 -14.13 4.64
CA ASP A 229 17.38 -14.99 4.76
C ASP A 229 17.77 -15.59 3.40
N ASP A 230 16.79 -16.11 2.64
CA ASP A 230 16.98 -16.72 1.32
C ASP A 230 16.67 -15.74 0.18
N ARG A 231 15.74 -14.82 0.41
CA ARG A 231 15.33 -13.80 -0.55
C ARG A 231 15.43 -12.42 0.09
N PRO A 232 15.52 -11.33 -0.69
CA PRO A 232 15.70 -9.98 -0.15
C PRO A 232 14.64 -9.56 0.88
N LEU A 233 13.38 -9.93 0.64
CA LEU A 233 12.25 -9.58 1.51
C LEU A 233 11.75 -10.80 2.29
N LYS A 234 11.39 -10.59 3.56
CA LYS A 234 10.66 -11.54 4.38
C LYS A 234 9.40 -10.89 4.94
N ILE A 235 8.27 -11.59 4.80
CA ILE A 235 7.00 -11.25 5.41
C ILE A 235 6.66 -12.32 6.43
N GLU A 236 6.49 -11.92 7.70
CA GLU A 236 6.04 -12.79 8.79
C GLU A 236 4.67 -12.36 9.28
N ILE A 237 3.74 -13.30 9.37
CA ILE A 237 2.37 -13.08 9.85
C ILE A 237 2.17 -13.83 11.15
N HIS A 238 1.95 -13.11 12.22
CA HIS A 238 1.67 -13.62 13.55
C HIS A 238 0.17 -13.55 13.83
N MET A 239 -0.43 -14.64 14.27
CA MET A 239 -1.86 -14.72 14.53
C MET A 239 -2.17 -15.42 15.84
N LYS A 240 -3.33 -15.11 16.42
CA LYS A 240 -3.83 -15.74 17.66
C LYS A 240 -4.50 -17.09 17.45
N ALA A 241 -5.04 -17.33 16.28
CA ALA A 241 -5.85 -18.50 15.98
C ALA A 241 -5.73 -18.90 14.50
N GLU A 242 -5.88 -20.17 14.21
CA GLU A 242 -5.78 -20.77 12.88
C GLU A 242 -6.71 -20.13 11.82
N VAL A 243 -7.82 -19.53 12.22
CA VAL A 243 -8.70 -18.81 11.27
C VAL A 243 -7.95 -17.70 10.52
N GLY A 244 -6.84 -17.20 11.06
CA GLY A 244 -5.98 -16.21 10.41
C GLY A 244 -5.31 -16.72 9.13
N PHE A 245 -5.09 -18.04 9.01
CA PHE A 245 -4.52 -18.62 7.78
C PHE A 245 -5.38 -18.33 6.55
N PHE A 246 -6.69 -18.15 6.72
CA PHE A 246 -7.57 -17.72 5.63
C PHE A 246 -7.11 -16.40 4.98
N GLN A 247 -6.65 -15.41 5.77
CA GLN A 247 -6.11 -14.16 5.22
C GLN A 247 -4.82 -14.39 4.43
N VAL A 248 -4.00 -15.32 4.89
CA VAL A 248 -2.75 -15.67 4.20
C VAL A 248 -3.05 -16.36 2.87
N GLU A 249 -3.90 -17.39 2.89
CA GLU A 249 -4.13 -18.29 1.75
C GLU A 249 -5.05 -17.67 0.69
N GLU A 250 -6.12 -16.99 1.10
CA GLU A 250 -7.14 -16.46 0.20
C GLU A 250 -6.92 -14.98 -0.19
N VAL A 251 -6.12 -14.23 0.57
CA VAL A 251 -5.89 -12.81 0.28
C VAL A 251 -4.44 -12.53 -0.12
N LEU A 252 -3.46 -12.89 0.72
CA LEU A 252 -2.08 -12.47 0.49
C LEU A 252 -1.36 -13.31 -0.57
N ILE A 253 -1.45 -14.64 -0.51
CA ILE A 253 -0.78 -15.52 -1.47
C ILE A 253 -1.21 -15.24 -2.91
N PRO A 254 -2.51 -15.09 -3.26
CA PRO A 254 -2.92 -14.74 -4.62
C PRO A 254 -2.32 -13.40 -5.10
N LYS A 255 -2.22 -12.40 -4.22
CA LYS A 255 -1.58 -11.11 -4.53
C LYS A 255 -0.08 -11.28 -4.79
N ILE A 256 0.61 -12.03 -3.94
CA ILE A 256 2.03 -12.33 -4.14
C ILE A 256 2.25 -13.06 -5.48
N GLN A 257 1.47 -14.10 -5.76
CA GLN A 257 1.59 -14.89 -6.99
C GLN A 257 1.36 -14.06 -8.26
N SER A 258 0.47 -13.07 -8.19
CA SER A 258 0.17 -12.14 -9.28
C SER A 258 1.21 -11.01 -9.42
N SER A 259 2.10 -10.85 -8.43
CA SER A 259 3.07 -9.77 -8.41
C SER A 259 4.34 -10.09 -9.20
N PRO A 260 4.88 -9.14 -9.99
CA PRO A 260 6.23 -9.22 -10.55
C PRO A 260 7.33 -9.37 -9.49
N ALA A 261 7.09 -8.94 -8.25
CA ALA A 261 8.03 -9.04 -7.13
C ALA A 261 7.99 -10.42 -6.40
N LYS A 262 7.17 -11.39 -6.82
CA LYS A 262 6.96 -12.67 -6.14
C LYS A 262 8.23 -13.48 -5.84
N ASN A 263 9.23 -13.38 -6.70
CA ASN A 263 10.49 -14.12 -6.53
C ASN A 263 11.50 -13.41 -5.59
N LEU A 264 11.15 -12.20 -5.12
CA LEU A 264 11.99 -11.38 -4.26
C LEU A 264 11.65 -11.51 -2.78
N LEU A 265 10.63 -12.31 -2.43
CA LEU A 265 10.16 -12.42 -1.05
C LEU A 265 9.96 -13.87 -0.61
N GLU A 266 10.08 -14.08 0.68
CA GLU A 266 9.67 -15.27 1.41
C GLU A 266 8.54 -14.92 2.38
N LEU A 267 7.61 -15.86 2.57
CA LEU A 267 6.41 -15.69 3.38
C LEU A 267 6.36 -16.76 4.46
N TYR A 268 6.22 -16.31 5.71
CA TYR A 268 6.01 -17.17 6.88
C TYR A 268 4.73 -16.76 7.60
N ALA A 269 4.01 -17.73 8.13
CA ALA A 269 2.84 -17.47 8.97
C ALA A 269 2.73 -18.54 10.08
N GLY A 270 2.25 -18.13 11.25
CA GLY A 270 2.08 -19.04 12.38
C GLY A 270 1.20 -18.46 13.49
N VAL A 271 0.68 -19.36 14.32
CA VAL A 271 -0.02 -19.02 15.54
C VAL A 271 0.99 -18.70 16.63
N ASP A 272 0.73 -17.67 17.44
CA ASP A 272 1.62 -17.25 18.51
C ASP A 272 1.91 -18.42 19.46
N GLY A 273 3.20 -18.70 19.67
CA GLY A 273 3.68 -19.82 20.48
C GLY A 273 3.89 -21.13 19.72
N GLU A 274 3.62 -21.18 18.44
CA GLU A 274 3.87 -22.30 17.55
C GLU A 274 4.97 -22.00 16.53
N ASP A 275 5.46 -23.03 15.85
CA ASP A 275 6.44 -22.87 14.78
C ASP A 275 5.85 -22.15 13.56
N MET A 276 6.63 -21.21 13.00
CA MET A 276 6.24 -20.49 11.80
C MET A 276 6.34 -21.43 10.58
N LYS A 277 5.26 -21.53 9.82
CA LYS A 277 5.21 -22.28 8.56
C LYS A 277 5.67 -21.40 7.41
N ARG A 278 6.60 -21.90 6.59
CA ARG A 278 6.99 -21.24 5.34
C ARG A 278 5.97 -21.57 4.24
N TYR A 279 5.50 -20.55 3.53
CA TYR A 279 4.55 -20.65 2.42
C TYR A 279 5.21 -20.38 1.06
N ILE A 280 6.24 -19.53 1.04
CA ILE A 280 6.98 -19.13 -0.18
C ILE A 280 8.48 -19.09 0.10
#